data_3833fca7f306547eddde73106918da5b
#
_entry.id   3833fca7f306547eddde73106918da5b
#
_cell.length_a   1.000
_cell.length_b   1.000
_cell.length_c   1.000
_cell.angle_alpha   90.00
_cell.angle_beta   90.00
_cell.angle_gamma   90.00
#
_symmetry.space_group_name_H-M   'P 1'
#
loop_
_entity.id
_entity.type
_entity.pdbx_description
1 polymer ?
#
loop_
_entity_poly.entity_id
_entity_poly.type
_entity_poly.pdbx_seq_one_letter_code
_entity_poly.pdbx_strand_id
1 'polypeptide(L)'
;MGSERNIFKKRVNYKPFEYPEVITFIEAINKSFWVHSEVDFTADIQDFRAHLTPIEQEVVKRSLLSIAQIEVGVKTFWGNLYNIMPKPELNGLGSTFAECEFRHSEAYSRLLEVLGYNDEFTKLVEIPIFKKRLEYMEHNLSHIDIFSKLVFFTIVIENASLFSQFANILSFTRFKGYMKNVSNIIAWTSIDEQTHANAGIYLINKMKEEGHILNYESLSKTLIDYVQEESQLLDWIYETGELDFF
;
A
#
# COMPACT_ATOMS: atom_id res chain seq x y z
N MET A 1 23.36 -21.83 26.97
CA MET A 1 22.73 -20.51 27.02
C MET A 1 22.46 -20.11 25.58
N GLY A 2 21.23 -20.26 25.08
CA GLY A 2 20.85 -19.73 23.78
C GLY A 2 20.96 -18.22 23.83
N SER A 3 21.64 -17.60 22.87
CA SER A 3 21.65 -16.14 22.76
C SER A 3 20.20 -15.70 22.60
N GLU A 4 19.71 -14.84 23.48
CA GLU A 4 18.40 -14.23 23.40
C GLU A 4 18.25 -13.61 22.02
N ARG A 5 17.23 -14.00 21.25
CA ARG A 5 16.99 -13.45 19.91
C ARG A 5 16.76 -11.95 20.04
N ASN A 6 17.29 -11.19 19.08
CA ASN A 6 17.08 -9.76 19.00
C ASN A 6 17.04 -9.34 17.54
N ILE A 7 15.87 -8.90 17.10
CA ILE A 7 15.60 -8.54 15.70
C ILE A 7 16.48 -7.36 15.24
N PHE A 8 16.91 -6.48 16.13
CA PHE A 8 17.77 -5.32 15.84
C PHE A 8 19.25 -5.64 15.89
N LYS A 9 19.64 -6.83 16.36
CA LYS A 9 21.06 -7.22 16.41
C LYS A 9 21.53 -7.70 15.04
N LYS A 10 22.51 -6.99 14.45
CA LYS A 10 23.08 -7.32 13.15
C LYS A 10 23.60 -8.76 13.10
N ARG A 11 23.26 -9.47 12.02
CA ARG A 11 23.85 -10.75 11.65
C ARG A 11 24.38 -10.66 10.21
N VAL A 12 25.59 -11.15 9.99
CA VAL A 12 26.24 -11.13 8.66
C VAL A 12 26.23 -12.51 7.99
N ASN A 13 26.08 -13.59 8.76
CA ASN A 13 25.99 -14.94 8.22
C ASN A 13 24.60 -15.15 7.62
N TYR A 14 24.52 -15.61 6.37
CA TYR A 14 23.24 -15.84 5.69
C TYR A 14 22.38 -16.86 6.42
N LYS A 15 22.96 -17.99 6.87
CA LYS A 15 22.29 -19.05 7.65
C LYS A 15 23.02 -19.34 8.94
N PRO A 16 22.34 -19.94 9.95
CA PRO A 16 20.91 -20.26 10.00
C PRO A 16 20.04 -19.02 10.14
N PHE A 17 18.80 -19.07 9.62
CA PHE A 17 17.83 -18.00 9.82
C PHE A 17 17.35 -17.97 11.28
N GLU A 18 17.22 -16.78 11.85
CA GLU A 18 16.63 -16.56 13.16
C GLU A 18 15.09 -16.42 13.07
N TYR A 19 14.59 -15.95 11.92
CA TYR A 19 13.17 -15.74 11.60
C TYR A 19 12.80 -16.49 10.32
N PRO A 20 12.83 -17.84 10.32
CA PRO A 20 12.69 -18.65 9.10
C PRO A 20 11.32 -18.52 8.42
N GLU A 21 10.26 -18.20 9.19
CA GLU A 21 8.90 -18.02 8.68
C GLU A 21 8.80 -16.87 7.67
N VAL A 22 9.71 -15.91 7.73
CA VAL A 22 9.79 -14.79 6.77
C VAL A 22 9.92 -15.28 5.32
N ILE A 23 10.58 -16.42 5.12
CA ILE A 23 10.76 -17.00 3.78
C ILE A 23 9.42 -17.39 3.15
N THR A 24 8.43 -17.77 3.95
CA THR A 24 7.09 -18.14 3.41
C THR A 24 6.39 -16.95 2.77
N PHE A 25 6.57 -15.73 3.30
CA PHE A 25 6.02 -14.51 2.71
C PHE A 25 6.74 -14.13 1.40
N ILE A 26 8.08 -14.25 1.37
CA ILE A 26 8.87 -14.07 0.15
C ILE A 26 8.39 -15.03 -0.94
N GLU A 27 8.21 -16.31 -0.60
CA GLU A 27 7.73 -17.32 -1.54
C GLU A 27 6.30 -17.05 -2.01
N ALA A 28 5.43 -16.51 -1.15
CA ALA A 28 4.06 -16.16 -1.51
C ALA A 28 4.05 -15.09 -2.61
N ILE A 29 4.78 -13.98 -2.43
CA ILE A 29 4.90 -12.93 -3.45
C ILE A 29 5.51 -13.45 -4.75
N ASN A 30 6.55 -14.29 -4.66
CA ASN A 30 7.18 -14.87 -5.85
C ASN A 30 6.23 -15.81 -6.62
N LYS A 31 5.33 -16.50 -5.93
CA LYS A 31 4.34 -17.42 -6.56
C LYS A 31 3.16 -16.67 -7.17
N SER A 32 2.80 -15.51 -6.64
CA SER A 32 1.74 -14.63 -7.16
C SER A 32 2.28 -13.55 -8.11
N PHE A 33 3.50 -13.67 -8.61
CA PHE A 33 4.14 -12.67 -9.47
C PHE A 33 3.28 -12.34 -10.70
N TRP A 34 3.10 -11.05 -10.96
CA TRP A 34 2.38 -10.50 -12.11
C TRP A 34 3.01 -9.18 -12.56
N VAL A 35 2.78 -8.79 -13.80
CA VAL A 35 3.18 -7.49 -14.35
C VAL A 35 2.05 -6.89 -15.17
N HIS A 36 1.91 -5.57 -15.14
CA HIS A 36 0.84 -4.85 -15.83
C HIS A 36 0.85 -5.04 -17.35
N SER A 37 2.02 -5.36 -17.95
CA SER A 37 2.15 -5.60 -19.38
C SER A 37 1.44 -6.86 -19.89
N GLU A 38 1.00 -7.74 -18.99
CA GLU A 38 0.18 -8.92 -19.29
C GLU A 38 -1.32 -8.57 -19.46
N VAL A 39 -1.70 -7.31 -19.17
CA VAL A 39 -3.10 -6.88 -19.14
C VAL A 39 -3.40 -5.94 -20.31
N ASP A 40 -4.42 -6.29 -21.10
CA ASP A 40 -4.96 -5.43 -22.16
C ASP A 40 -6.11 -4.56 -21.62
N PHE A 41 -5.87 -3.25 -21.54
CA PHE A 41 -6.84 -2.27 -21.04
C PHE A 41 -7.77 -1.70 -22.12
N THR A 42 -7.74 -2.20 -23.37
CA THR A 42 -8.52 -1.63 -24.48
C THR A 42 -10.02 -1.59 -24.17
N ALA A 43 -10.56 -2.68 -23.60
CA ALA A 43 -11.97 -2.74 -23.23
C ALA A 43 -12.30 -1.78 -22.07
N ASP A 44 -11.40 -1.69 -21.06
CA ASP A 44 -11.59 -0.80 -19.90
C ASP A 44 -11.54 0.68 -20.28
N ILE A 45 -10.68 1.06 -21.23
CA ILE A 45 -10.65 2.43 -21.80
C ILE A 45 -11.97 2.75 -22.48
N GLN A 46 -12.53 1.78 -23.22
CA GLN A 46 -13.83 1.95 -23.88
C GLN A 46 -14.95 2.06 -22.83
N ASP A 47 -14.98 1.18 -21.84
CA ASP A 47 -15.93 1.23 -20.73
C ASP A 47 -15.88 2.61 -20.05
N PHE A 48 -14.68 3.05 -19.68
CA PHE A 48 -14.46 4.33 -19.01
C PHE A 48 -15.01 5.51 -19.82
N ARG A 49 -14.70 5.56 -21.14
CA ARG A 49 -15.06 6.71 -21.99
C ARG A 49 -16.51 6.72 -22.47
N ALA A 50 -17.10 5.53 -22.70
CA ALA A 50 -18.40 5.41 -23.36
C ALA A 50 -19.54 5.03 -22.42
N HIS A 51 -19.23 4.37 -21.30
CA HIS A 51 -20.27 3.78 -20.44
C HIS A 51 -20.33 4.38 -19.03
N LEU A 52 -19.22 4.97 -18.54
CA LEU A 52 -19.22 5.65 -17.25
C LEU A 52 -19.73 7.08 -17.39
N THR A 53 -20.59 7.48 -16.45
CA THR A 53 -21.04 8.88 -16.32
C THR A 53 -19.87 9.79 -15.91
N PRO A 54 -19.97 11.11 -16.08
CA PRO A 54 -18.93 12.05 -15.64
C PRO A 54 -18.59 11.93 -14.15
N ILE A 55 -19.58 11.69 -13.28
CA ILE A 55 -19.37 11.48 -11.84
C ILE A 55 -18.56 10.20 -11.61
N GLU A 56 -18.93 9.11 -12.26
CA GLU A 56 -18.23 7.82 -12.15
C GLU A 56 -16.78 7.91 -12.64
N GLN A 57 -16.55 8.62 -13.76
CA GLN A 57 -15.20 8.87 -14.27
C GLN A 57 -14.35 9.64 -13.26
N GLU A 58 -14.92 10.65 -12.58
CA GLU A 58 -14.23 11.39 -11.53
C GLU A 58 -13.90 10.51 -10.32
N VAL A 59 -14.82 9.67 -9.86
CA VAL A 59 -14.57 8.75 -8.74
C VAL A 59 -13.47 7.75 -9.11
N VAL A 60 -13.49 7.15 -10.30
CA VAL A 60 -12.43 6.25 -10.79
C VAL A 60 -11.09 6.98 -10.84
N LYS A 61 -11.04 8.16 -11.48
CA LYS A 61 -9.83 8.96 -11.61
C LYS A 61 -9.23 9.29 -10.23
N ARG A 62 -10.04 9.84 -9.33
CA ARG A 62 -9.60 10.27 -8.01
C ARG A 62 -9.17 9.08 -7.13
N SER A 63 -9.84 7.95 -7.25
CA SER A 63 -9.43 6.70 -6.58
C SER A 63 -8.07 6.22 -7.09
N LEU A 64 -7.86 6.15 -8.41
CA LEU A 64 -6.57 5.75 -9.00
C LEU A 64 -5.43 6.71 -8.66
N LEU A 65 -5.68 8.03 -8.67
CA LEU A 65 -4.69 9.03 -8.26
C LEU A 65 -4.29 8.85 -6.79
N SER A 66 -5.25 8.53 -5.93
CA SER A 66 -5.01 8.31 -4.49
C SER A 66 -4.17 7.05 -4.24
N ILE A 67 -4.48 5.96 -4.94
CA ILE A 67 -3.70 4.72 -4.87
C ILE A 67 -2.27 4.98 -5.37
N ALA A 68 -2.13 5.53 -6.58
CA ALA A 68 -0.82 5.79 -7.18
C ALA A 68 0.09 6.67 -6.29
N GLN A 69 -0.48 7.59 -5.51
CA GLN A 69 0.28 8.43 -4.60
C GLN A 69 0.83 7.66 -3.40
N ILE A 70 0.06 6.75 -2.80
CA ILE A 70 0.52 5.94 -1.67
C ILE A 70 1.67 5.03 -2.09
N GLU A 71 1.59 4.41 -3.24
CA GLU A 71 2.60 3.51 -3.81
C GLU A 71 4.00 4.15 -3.95
N VAL A 72 4.07 5.46 -4.02
CA VAL A 72 5.37 6.16 -4.04
C VAL A 72 6.12 6.02 -2.71
N GLY A 73 5.40 6.02 -1.59
CA GLY A 73 5.98 6.02 -0.24
C GLY A 73 6.25 4.62 0.33
N VAL A 74 5.37 3.66 0.05
CA VAL A 74 5.36 2.33 0.72
C VAL A 74 6.63 1.53 0.42
N LYS A 75 7.08 1.50 -0.82
CA LYS A 75 8.32 0.80 -1.22
C LYS A 75 9.56 1.24 -0.44
N THR A 76 9.60 2.50 -0.03
CA THR A 76 10.73 3.04 0.74
C THR A 76 10.76 2.45 2.15
N PHE A 77 9.60 2.22 2.76
CA PHE A 77 9.51 1.56 4.06
C PHE A 77 10.09 0.14 4.01
N TRP A 78 9.58 -0.70 3.11
CA TRP A 78 10.05 -2.08 2.95
C TRP A 78 11.51 -2.16 2.50
N GLY A 79 11.90 -1.33 1.52
CA GLY A 79 13.28 -1.29 1.03
C GLY A 79 14.31 -0.89 2.09
N ASN A 80 13.89 -0.16 3.12
CA ASN A 80 14.76 0.24 4.24
C ASN A 80 14.77 -0.76 5.41
N LEU A 81 14.01 -1.85 5.33
CA LEU A 81 13.83 -2.79 6.44
C LEU A 81 15.16 -3.36 6.96
N TYR A 82 16.11 -3.65 6.07
CA TYR A 82 17.43 -4.17 6.45
C TYR A 82 18.23 -3.19 7.32
N ASN A 83 18.13 -1.90 7.09
CA ASN A 83 18.81 -0.89 7.91
C ASN A 83 18.23 -0.81 9.32
N ILE A 84 16.97 -1.17 9.47
CA ILE A 84 16.23 -1.14 10.73
C ILE A 84 16.39 -2.47 11.47
N MET A 85 16.22 -3.58 10.77
CA MET A 85 16.26 -4.95 11.28
C MET A 85 17.31 -5.75 10.50
N PRO A 86 18.61 -5.63 10.87
CA PRO A 86 19.72 -6.05 10.01
C PRO A 86 19.97 -7.57 10.05
N LYS A 87 18.99 -8.33 9.59
CA LYS A 87 19.05 -9.78 9.38
C LYS A 87 18.97 -10.10 7.89
N PRO A 88 19.76 -11.03 7.34
CA PRO A 88 19.71 -11.38 5.92
C PRO A 88 18.35 -11.81 5.41
N GLU A 89 17.56 -12.57 6.19
CA GLU A 89 16.20 -12.97 5.84
C GLU A 89 15.24 -11.78 5.80
N LEU A 90 15.38 -10.80 6.69
CA LEU A 90 14.59 -9.56 6.68
C LEU A 90 15.00 -8.63 5.55
N ASN A 91 16.28 -8.63 5.16
CA ASN A 91 16.74 -7.97 3.95
C ASN A 91 16.06 -8.58 2.71
N GLY A 92 16.02 -9.93 2.64
CA GLY A 92 15.30 -10.64 1.58
C GLY A 92 13.83 -10.25 1.50
N LEU A 93 13.13 -10.23 2.65
CA LEU A 93 11.73 -9.79 2.73
C LEU A 93 11.56 -8.36 2.21
N GLY A 94 12.33 -7.42 2.76
CA GLY A 94 12.22 -6.01 2.40
C GLY A 94 12.52 -5.76 0.92
N SER A 95 13.51 -6.47 0.34
CA SER A 95 13.83 -6.37 -1.08
C SER A 95 12.71 -6.91 -1.97
N THR A 96 12.10 -8.04 -1.59
CA THR A 96 11.00 -8.65 -2.34
C THR A 96 9.75 -7.76 -2.29
N PHE A 97 9.43 -7.22 -1.12
CA PHE A 97 8.27 -6.33 -0.97
C PHE A 97 8.50 -4.99 -1.68
N ALA A 98 9.67 -4.38 -1.57
CA ALA A 98 9.97 -3.15 -2.30
C ALA A 98 9.92 -3.34 -3.84
N GLU A 99 10.30 -4.50 -4.35
CA GLU A 99 10.12 -4.86 -5.77
C GLU A 99 8.64 -5.00 -6.12
N CYS A 100 7.85 -5.65 -5.25
CA CYS A 100 6.40 -5.78 -5.42
C CYS A 100 5.72 -4.40 -5.51
N GLU A 101 6.05 -3.48 -4.59
CA GLU A 101 5.54 -2.09 -4.59
C GLU A 101 5.97 -1.31 -5.84
N PHE A 102 7.16 -1.59 -6.36
CA PHE A 102 7.57 -1.01 -7.64
C PHE A 102 6.66 -1.47 -8.79
N ARG A 103 6.30 -2.77 -8.84
CA ARG A 103 5.36 -3.31 -9.85
C ARG A 103 3.96 -2.70 -9.71
N HIS A 104 3.47 -2.47 -8.48
CA HIS A 104 2.24 -1.74 -8.22
C HIS A 104 2.31 -0.32 -8.78
N SER A 105 3.38 0.42 -8.46
CA SER A 105 3.62 1.78 -8.99
C SER A 105 3.58 1.82 -10.53
N GLU A 106 4.24 0.87 -11.21
CA GLU A 106 4.23 0.76 -12.68
C GLU A 106 2.82 0.48 -13.22
N ALA A 107 2.06 -0.41 -12.56
CA ALA A 107 0.70 -0.74 -12.96
C ALA A 107 -0.23 0.47 -12.84
N TYR A 108 -0.20 1.20 -11.74
CA TYR A 108 -1.03 2.40 -11.54
C TYR A 108 -0.58 3.56 -12.43
N SER A 109 0.71 3.74 -12.65
CA SER A 109 1.23 4.69 -13.64
C SER A 109 0.68 4.38 -15.04
N ARG A 110 0.69 3.12 -15.43
CA ARG A 110 0.14 2.68 -16.72
C ARG A 110 -1.37 2.91 -16.81
N LEU A 111 -2.13 2.66 -15.75
CA LEU A 111 -3.57 2.95 -15.72
C LEU A 111 -3.86 4.44 -15.90
N LEU A 112 -3.13 5.31 -15.21
CA LEU A 112 -3.27 6.76 -15.37
C LEU A 112 -2.90 7.21 -16.78
N GLU A 113 -1.85 6.65 -17.37
CA GLU A 113 -1.43 6.95 -18.74
C GLU A 113 -2.50 6.61 -19.78
N VAL A 114 -3.05 5.37 -19.73
CA VAL A 114 -4.03 4.91 -20.74
C VAL A 114 -5.38 5.62 -20.61
N LEU A 115 -5.71 6.11 -19.42
CA LEU A 115 -6.88 6.94 -19.17
C LEU A 115 -6.65 8.42 -19.47
N GLY A 116 -5.39 8.85 -19.62
CA GLY A 116 -5.01 10.23 -19.98
C GLY A 116 -4.82 11.17 -18.78
N TYR A 117 -4.43 10.66 -17.60
CA TYR A 117 -4.35 11.40 -16.33
C TYR A 117 -2.92 11.62 -15.79
N ASN A 118 -1.89 11.48 -16.64
CA ASN A 118 -0.50 11.73 -16.22
C ASN A 118 -0.26 13.17 -15.75
N ASP A 119 -0.89 14.15 -16.43
CA ASP A 119 -0.74 15.55 -16.05
C ASP A 119 -1.38 15.85 -14.71
N GLU A 120 -2.53 15.22 -14.41
CA GLU A 120 -3.21 15.32 -13.13
C GLU A 120 -2.36 14.71 -12.03
N PHE A 121 -1.72 13.55 -12.27
CA PHE A 121 -0.83 12.93 -11.29
C PHE A 121 0.37 13.82 -10.99
N THR A 122 0.97 14.44 -12.00
CA THR A 122 2.09 15.38 -11.82
C THR A 122 1.70 16.58 -10.95
N LYS A 123 0.45 17.05 -11.07
CA LYS A 123 -0.08 18.19 -10.31
C LYS A 123 -0.71 17.79 -8.98
N LEU A 124 -0.78 16.50 -8.67
CA LEU A 124 -1.47 15.98 -7.49
C LEU A 124 -0.97 16.62 -6.19
N VAL A 125 0.34 16.85 -6.08
CA VAL A 125 0.98 17.48 -4.92
C VAL A 125 0.58 18.94 -4.69
N GLU A 126 -0.04 19.60 -5.70
CA GLU A 126 -0.58 20.95 -5.58
C GLU A 126 -1.99 20.94 -4.95
N ILE A 127 -2.68 19.80 -4.94
CA ILE A 127 -3.99 19.65 -4.35
C ILE A 127 -3.85 19.65 -2.82
N PRO A 128 -4.57 20.53 -2.09
CA PRO A 128 -4.36 20.74 -0.66
C PRO A 128 -4.42 19.46 0.20
N ILE A 129 -5.33 18.54 -0.10
CA ILE A 129 -5.47 17.29 0.64
C ILE A 129 -4.23 16.39 0.49
N PHE A 130 -3.66 16.28 -0.71
CA PHE A 130 -2.46 15.47 -0.95
C PHE A 130 -1.22 16.13 -0.37
N LYS A 131 -1.08 17.46 -0.50
CA LYS A 131 0.02 18.20 0.12
C LYS A 131 0.04 17.97 1.62
N LYS A 132 -1.11 18.16 2.28
CA LYS A 132 -1.27 17.95 3.73
C LYS A 132 -0.96 16.51 4.13
N ARG A 133 -1.43 15.52 3.36
CA ARG A 133 -1.19 14.10 3.60
C ARG A 133 0.29 13.74 3.48
N LEU A 134 1.00 14.26 2.47
CA LEU A 134 2.44 14.05 2.32
C LEU A 134 3.23 14.69 3.47
N GLU A 135 2.93 15.94 3.81
CA GLU A 135 3.55 16.65 4.94
C GLU A 135 3.31 15.88 6.26
N TYR A 136 2.10 15.35 6.47
CA TYR A 136 1.78 14.51 7.61
C TYR A 136 2.63 13.23 7.65
N MET A 137 2.71 12.51 6.54
CA MET A 137 3.50 11.28 6.43
C MET A 137 4.99 11.55 6.70
N GLU A 138 5.56 12.59 6.10
CA GLU A 138 6.96 12.96 6.31
C GLU A 138 7.24 13.39 7.76
N HIS A 139 6.41 14.24 8.33
CA HIS A 139 6.64 14.82 9.65
C HIS A 139 6.31 13.83 10.77
N ASN A 140 5.08 13.33 10.82
CA ASN A 140 4.62 12.52 11.95
C ASN A 140 5.23 11.12 11.96
N LEU A 141 5.36 10.47 10.78
CA LEU A 141 5.97 9.13 10.75
C LEU A 141 7.48 9.15 10.98
N SER A 142 8.17 10.27 10.72
CA SER A 142 9.60 10.37 11.02
C SER A 142 9.90 10.42 12.52
N HIS A 143 8.96 10.89 13.34
CA HIS A 143 9.14 11.11 14.78
C HIS A 143 8.62 9.99 15.68
N ILE A 144 7.87 9.02 15.16
CA ILE A 144 7.45 7.86 15.95
C ILE A 144 8.54 6.79 16.00
N ASP A 145 8.55 6.00 17.08
CA ASP A 145 9.49 4.89 17.23
C ASP A 145 9.26 3.81 16.16
N ILE A 146 10.28 2.97 15.94
CA ILE A 146 10.24 1.96 14.87
C ILE A 146 9.13 0.93 15.05
N PHE A 147 8.78 0.58 16.31
CA PHE A 147 7.71 -0.37 16.56
C PHE A 147 6.35 0.24 16.19
N SER A 148 6.08 1.48 16.62
CA SER A 148 4.88 2.22 16.25
C SER A 148 4.80 2.43 14.72
N LYS A 149 5.94 2.71 14.07
CA LYS A 149 6.02 2.83 12.60
C LYS A 149 5.64 1.52 11.90
N LEU A 150 6.18 0.40 12.34
CA LEU A 150 5.85 -0.91 11.77
C LEU A 150 4.37 -1.24 11.95
N VAL A 151 3.80 -0.98 13.14
CA VAL A 151 2.37 -1.18 13.40
C VAL A 151 1.52 -0.30 12.49
N PHE A 152 1.89 0.99 12.34
CA PHE A 152 1.17 1.92 11.48
C PHE A 152 1.19 1.45 10.02
N PHE A 153 2.36 1.16 9.46
CA PHE A 153 2.45 0.67 8.08
C PHE A 153 1.65 -0.61 7.87
N THR A 154 1.85 -1.62 8.75
CA THR A 154 1.19 -2.92 8.63
C THR A 154 -0.33 -2.85 8.73
N ILE A 155 -0.86 -2.11 9.71
CA ILE A 155 -2.30 -2.14 10.02
C ILE A 155 -3.04 -1.07 9.23
N VAL A 156 -2.42 0.09 9.03
CA VAL A 156 -3.11 1.24 8.41
C VAL A 156 -2.83 1.29 6.92
N ILE A 157 -1.58 1.32 6.51
CA ILE A 157 -1.23 1.48 5.10
C ILE A 157 -1.58 0.21 4.32
N GLU A 158 -1.01 -0.94 4.69
CA GLU A 158 -1.16 -2.20 3.96
C GLU A 158 -2.54 -2.86 4.09
N ASN A 159 -3.30 -2.51 5.13
CA ASN A 159 -4.54 -3.23 5.47
C ASN A 159 -5.80 -2.37 5.51
N ALA A 160 -5.69 -1.04 5.44
CA ALA A 160 -6.85 -0.15 5.52
C ALA A 160 -6.87 0.93 4.44
N SER A 161 -5.77 1.68 4.27
CA SER A 161 -5.74 2.91 3.46
C SER A 161 -6.11 2.73 2.00
N LEU A 162 -5.73 1.61 1.39
CA LEU A 162 -5.98 1.33 -0.03
C LEU A 162 -7.37 0.73 -0.28
N PHE A 163 -7.95 0.06 0.73
CA PHE A 163 -9.12 -0.79 0.53
C PHE A 163 -10.40 -0.02 0.21
N SER A 164 -10.55 1.23 0.66
CA SER A 164 -11.67 2.08 0.26
C SER A 164 -11.63 2.43 -1.23
N GLN A 165 -10.44 2.78 -1.75
CA GLN A 165 -10.24 3.05 -3.17
C GLN A 165 -10.34 1.78 -4.01
N PHE A 166 -9.85 0.64 -3.51
CA PHE A 166 -10.04 -0.67 -4.16
C PHE A 166 -11.52 -1.01 -4.28
N ALA A 167 -12.31 -0.81 -3.21
CA ALA A 167 -13.75 -1.05 -3.23
C ALA A 167 -14.45 -0.19 -4.29
N ASN A 168 -14.06 1.08 -4.43
CA ASN A 168 -14.59 1.95 -5.48
C ASN A 168 -14.38 1.36 -6.87
N ILE A 169 -13.14 0.96 -7.21
CA ILE A 169 -12.84 0.40 -8.54
C ILE A 169 -13.54 -0.95 -8.75
N LEU A 170 -13.46 -1.85 -7.78
CA LEU A 170 -14.07 -3.18 -7.85
C LEU A 170 -15.60 -3.12 -7.99
N SER A 171 -16.25 -2.07 -7.46
CA SER A 171 -17.70 -1.87 -7.53
C SER A 171 -18.20 -1.77 -8.98
N PHE A 172 -17.42 -1.14 -9.87
CA PHE A 172 -17.79 -1.04 -11.29
C PHE A 172 -17.88 -2.40 -11.97
N THR A 173 -16.95 -3.29 -11.70
CA THR A 173 -17.04 -4.68 -12.20
C THR A 173 -18.16 -5.45 -11.52
N ARG A 174 -18.31 -5.29 -10.22
CA ARG A 174 -19.30 -6.02 -9.42
C ARG A 174 -20.73 -5.69 -9.80
N PHE A 175 -21.05 -4.41 -9.98
CA PHE A 175 -22.43 -3.96 -10.13
C PHE A 175 -22.77 -3.57 -11.58
N LYS A 176 -21.80 -3.15 -12.39
CA LYS A 176 -22.02 -2.72 -13.78
C LYS A 176 -21.38 -3.63 -14.83
N GLY A 177 -20.46 -4.51 -14.45
CA GLY A 177 -19.74 -5.40 -15.37
C GLY A 177 -18.66 -4.70 -16.19
N TYR A 178 -18.27 -3.46 -15.84
CA TYR A 178 -17.26 -2.64 -16.51
C TYR A 178 -15.91 -2.68 -15.78
N MET A 179 -14.85 -2.19 -16.42
CA MET A 179 -13.51 -2.02 -15.84
C MET A 179 -12.89 -3.33 -15.31
N LYS A 180 -13.08 -4.44 -16.03
CA LYS A 180 -12.70 -5.78 -15.56
C LYS A 180 -11.20 -5.99 -15.42
N ASN A 181 -10.40 -5.48 -16.36
CA ASN A 181 -8.97 -5.67 -16.33
C ASN A 181 -8.30 -4.71 -15.31
N VAL A 182 -8.83 -3.49 -15.15
CA VAL A 182 -8.45 -2.61 -14.03
C VAL A 182 -8.75 -3.28 -12.71
N SER A 183 -9.94 -3.90 -12.56
CA SER A 183 -10.30 -4.66 -11.35
C SER A 183 -9.41 -5.87 -11.11
N ASN A 184 -8.87 -6.52 -12.14
CA ASN A 184 -7.88 -7.59 -11.98
C ASN A 184 -6.58 -7.06 -11.35
N ILE A 185 -6.06 -5.90 -11.81
CA ILE A 185 -4.91 -5.25 -11.19
C ILE A 185 -5.19 -4.98 -9.71
N ILE A 186 -6.33 -4.37 -9.38
CA ILE A 186 -6.73 -4.10 -7.99
C ILE A 186 -6.80 -5.38 -7.17
N ALA A 187 -7.38 -6.46 -7.71
CA ALA A 187 -7.49 -7.73 -7.02
C ALA A 187 -6.12 -8.38 -6.76
N TRP A 188 -5.20 -8.32 -7.73
CA TRP A 188 -3.84 -8.84 -7.55
C TRP A 188 -3.06 -8.01 -6.53
N THR A 189 -3.12 -6.69 -6.62
CA THR A 189 -2.54 -5.79 -5.60
C THR A 189 -3.08 -6.15 -4.22
N SER A 190 -4.40 -6.29 -4.05
CA SER A 190 -4.98 -6.59 -2.73
C SER A 190 -4.52 -7.92 -2.12
N ILE A 191 -4.15 -8.92 -2.94
CA ILE A 191 -3.56 -10.18 -2.47
C ILE A 191 -2.12 -9.96 -1.98
N ASP A 192 -1.36 -9.14 -2.71
CA ASP A 192 0.00 -8.79 -2.34
C ASP A 192 0.01 -7.97 -1.03
N GLU A 193 -0.87 -6.97 -0.89
CA GLU A 193 -1.02 -6.16 0.33
C GLU A 193 -1.41 -7.02 1.55
N GLN A 194 -2.27 -8.01 1.36
CA GLN A 194 -2.59 -8.94 2.44
C GLN A 194 -1.36 -9.75 2.88
N THR A 195 -0.46 -10.09 1.95
CA THR A 195 0.79 -10.78 2.26
C THR A 195 1.76 -9.85 3.00
N HIS A 196 1.86 -8.59 2.59
CA HIS A 196 2.64 -7.55 3.28
C HIS A 196 2.14 -7.35 4.72
N ALA A 197 0.83 -7.19 4.89
CA ALA A 197 0.20 -7.06 6.21
C ALA A 197 0.48 -8.28 7.11
N ASN A 198 0.36 -9.50 6.60
CA ASN A 198 0.63 -10.73 7.36
C ASN A 198 2.10 -10.82 7.80
N ALA A 199 3.04 -10.44 6.93
CA ALA A 199 4.46 -10.38 7.27
C ALA A 199 4.74 -9.31 8.34
N GLY A 200 4.13 -8.14 8.22
CA GLY A 200 4.23 -7.08 9.22
C GLY A 200 3.68 -7.51 10.59
N ILE A 201 2.52 -8.17 10.61
CA ILE A 201 1.94 -8.75 11.85
C ILE A 201 2.89 -9.79 12.47
N TYR A 202 3.52 -10.62 11.66
CA TYR A 202 4.54 -11.56 12.12
C TYR A 202 5.69 -10.83 12.81
N LEU A 203 6.24 -9.78 12.19
CA LEU A 203 7.34 -8.97 12.75
C LEU A 203 6.93 -8.27 14.06
N ILE A 204 5.72 -7.70 14.11
CA ILE A 204 5.13 -7.08 15.31
C ILE A 204 5.10 -8.10 16.45
N ASN A 205 4.64 -9.32 16.20
CA ASN A 205 4.58 -10.37 17.20
C ASN A 205 5.97 -10.78 17.66
N LYS A 206 6.96 -10.89 16.77
CA LYS A 206 8.35 -11.19 17.14
C LYS A 206 8.97 -10.09 18.01
N MET A 207 8.73 -8.82 17.70
CA MET A 207 9.16 -7.72 18.57
C MET A 207 8.54 -7.80 19.96
N LYS A 208 7.24 -8.14 20.05
CA LYS A 208 6.58 -8.34 21.38
C LYS A 208 7.17 -9.53 22.13
N GLU A 209 7.44 -10.67 21.48
CA GLU A 209 8.07 -11.85 22.07
C GLU A 209 9.49 -11.54 22.60
N GLU A 210 10.20 -10.60 21.96
CA GLU A 210 11.53 -10.13 22.35
C GLU A 210 11.49 -9.01 23.42
N GLY A 211 10.31 -8.67 23.93
CA GLY A 211 10.13 -7.71 25.04
C GLY A 211 10.11 -6.25 24.61
N HIS A 212 9.97 -5.94 23.31
CA HIS A 212 9.78 -4.56 22.87
C HIS A 212 8.39 -4.06 23.25
N ILE A 213 8.32 -2.82 23.76
CA ILE A 213 7.08 -2.20 24.23
C ILE A 213 6.59 -1.19 23.22
N LEU A 214 5.32 -1.33 22.82
CA LEU A 214 4.66 -0.39 21.92
C LEU A 214 4.26 0.89 22.69
N ASN A 215 4.57 2.04 22.11
CA ASN A 215 4.10 3.33 22.62
C ASN A 215 2.65 3.57 22.17
N TYR A 216 1.69 3.09 22.94
CA TYR A 216 0.26 3.20 22.63
C TYR A 216 -0.24 4.64 22.55
N GLU A 217 0.28 5.55 23.35
CA GLU A 217 -0.14 6.95 23.36
C GLU A 217 0.25 7.63 22.05
N SER A 218 1.51 7.50 21.63
CA SER A 218 2.01 8.03 20.36
C SER A 218 1.29 7.43 19.18
N LEU A 219 1.12 6.10 19.16
CA LEU A 219 0.42 5.40 18.08
C LEU A 219 -1.05 5.81 17.98
N SER A 220 -1.77 5.91 19.12
CA SER A 220 -3.18 6.30 19.13
C SER A 220 -3.38 7.70 18.55
N LYS A 221 -2.52 8.65 18.89
CA LYS A 221 -2.56 9.99 18.32
C LYS A 221 -2.35 9.94 16.80
N THR A 222 -1.32 9.23 16.35
CA THR A 222 -1.03 9.06 14.91
C THR A 222 -2.23 8.45 14.16
N LEU A 223 -2.88 7.43 14.75
CA LEU A 223 -4.06 6.80 14.14
C LEU A 223 -5.26 7.74 14.05
N ILE A 224 -5.55 8.52 15.10
CA ILE A 224 -6.66 9.48 15.08
C ILE A 224 -6.44 10.53 14.00
N ASP A 225 -5.25 11.11 13.95
CA ASP A 225 -4.90 12.12 12.95
C ASP A 225 -5.03 11.53 11.53
N TYR A 226 -4.55 10.28 11.32
CA TYR A 226 -4.63 9.62 10.04
C TYR A 226 -6.08 9.34 9.58
N VAL A 227 -6.94 8.88 10.48
CA VAL A 227 -8.37 8.66 10.16
C VAL A 227 -9.04 9.96 9.69
N GLN A 228 -8.66 11.11 10.25
CA GLN A 228 -9.18 12.40 9.80
C GLN A 228 -8.69 12.74 8.37
N GLU A 229 -7.44 12.44 8.05
CA GLU A 229 -6.91 12.64 6.70
C GLU A 229 -7.58 11.72 5.67
N GLU A 230 -7.82 10.45 6.02
CA GLU A 230 -8.54 9.50 5.15
C GLU A 230 -9.99 9.93 4.92
N SER A 231 -10.69 10.44 5.94
CA SER A 231 -12.03 10.99 5.78
C SER A 231 -12.06 12.15 4.80
N GLN A 232 -11.12 13.10 4.90
CA GLN A 232 -11.01 14.21 3.96
C GLN A 232 -10.67 13.74 2.53
N LEU A 233 -9.89 12.67 2.39
CA LEU A 233 -9.60 12.08 1.09
C LEU A 233 -10.86 11.48 0.46
N LEU A 234 -11.69 10.78 1.24
CA LEU A 234 -12.96 10.25 0.75
C LEU A 234 -13.93 11.39 0.36
N ASP A 235 -14.03 12.45 1.17
CA ASP A 235 -14.81 13.64 0.82
C ASP A 235 -14.33 14.23 -0.52
N TRP A 236 -13.02 14.28 -0.76
CA TRP A 236 -12.49 14.73 -2.05
C TRP A 236 -12.81 13.78 -3.20
N ILE A 237 -12.75 12.47 -3.00
CA ILE A 237 -13.07 11.47 -4.04
C ILE A 237 -14.51 11.65 -4.51
N TYR A 238 -15.43 11.88 -3.59
CA TYR A 238 -16.88 12.02 -3.86
C TYR A 238 -17.38 13.46 -3.99
N GLU A 239 -16.51 14.45 -4.05
CA GLU A 239 -16.87 15.88 -4.13
C GLU A 239 -17.80 16.19 -5.30
N THR A 240 -17.69 15.48 -6.42
CA THR A 240 -18.50 15.68 -7.62
C THR A 240 -19.83 14.92 -7.60
N GLY A 241 -20.02 14.01 -6.67
CA GLY A 241 -21.23 13.21 -6.49
C GLY A 241 -20.95 11.79 -6.03
N GLU A 242 -22.00 11.11 -5.64
CA GLU A 242 -21.96 9.72 -5.15
C GLU A 242 -22.23 8.73 -6.29
N LEU A 243 -21.86 7.47 -6.09
CA LEU A 243 -22.19 6.37 -6.97
C LEU A 243 -23.60 5.86 -6.66
N ASP A 244 -24.49 5.84 -7.64
CA ASP A 244 -25.89 5.48 -7.48
C ASP A 244 -26.16 3.97 -7.32
N PHE A 245 -25.13 3.17 -7.47
CA PHE A 245 -25.17 1.69 -7.42
C PHE A 245 -24.36 1.09 -6.27
N PHE A 246 -23.77 1.92 -5.40
CA PHE A 246 -22.85 1.48 -4.32
C PHE A 246 -23.49 1.53 -2.94
#